data_ba35be181c2628cbb3daad08272c2860
#
_entry.id   ba35be181c2628cbb3daad08272c2860
#
_cell.length_a   1.000
_cell.length_b   1.000
_cell.length_c   1.000
_cell.angle_alpha   90.00
_cell.angle_beta   90.00
_cell.angle_gamma   90.00
#
_symmetry.space_group_name_H-M   'P 1'
#
loop_
_entity.id
_entity.type
_entity.pdbx_description
1 polymer ?
#
loop_
_entity_poly.entity_id
_entity_poly.type
_entity_poly.pdbx_seq_one_letter_code
_entity_poly.pdbx_strand_id
1 'polypeptide(L)'
;MDLKTSYQQHVDKYASEVAALRRKNNGFITGELLSFGAILTFVVCYIAMDEGSSSWLLGAVLALFAYFNIRRLDDKNKEKIAHLSALLAVYQNEIRALEGDFSSFEMGNQYQNPQHAYSFDLDVFGRDSLFHRICRTITTGGSDALARNLSLQTPLKAEEIARRVALQKELAGDEQQGELWRMEFLALGERNKKQVLDAPDPDNSHRLHVDMAAEPVRRVVGYRKIDSSAVAEAIRKVSAMAVPAWYGSKASLLLGWAFIIGVCSSVLLSVFGVVSVNVPLWWVMIQYMVVFFVCKQTLDKIDSHGGKLRDQLVAYSQILQLVARRHFRSELGQQMQSTLSEALPSFVQLEKILKGYDRRGNFLGLFFTDAFMLSDFFLVRSFLKWKNTYVVKMEEWMDIVSELDAAVSMADFRYNHPEATDAEIVDGSPVLFEAKNLYHPFLEAKAVKNDFTIQDDNYYIITGANMAGKSTFLRSLGVNYILAMSGMPVFASSLKVSRFQLFSSMRTTDDLTHGISYFNAELLRLEQLMQFCKRGELRTLIILDEILKGTNSLDKLNGSRLFLESISRMPVTGVIATHDLELSRMAESSPDRFHNYCFEIDLGTDVTYTYKIQPGVARNQNATFLLNKILERN
;
A
#
# COMPACT_ATOMS: atom_id res chain seq x y z
N MET A 1 -13.98 -4.36 25.64
CA MET A 1 -15.01 -3.95 24.68
C MET A 1 -14.74 -4.72 23.40
N ASP A 2 -15.74 -5.27 22.75
CA ASP A 2 -15.51 -5.95 21.47
C ASP A 2 -15.04 -4.93 20.43
N LEU A 3 -14.02 -5.27 19.64
CA LEU A 3 -13.40 -4.39 18.65
C LEU A 3 -14.42 -3.82 17.66
N LYS A 4 -15.35 -4.66 17.20
CA LYS A 4 -16.45 -4.25 16.31
C LYS A 4 -17.33 -3.17 16.96
N THR A 5 -17.63 -3.29 18.24
CA THR A 5 -18.43 -2.30 18.99
C THR A 5 -17.67 -0.97 19.11
N SER A 6 -16.35 -1.01 19.30
CA SER A 6 -15.50 0.19 19.31
C SER A 6 -15.54 0.91 17.97
N TYR A 7 -15.33 0.19 16.88
CA TYR A 7 -15.40 0.76 15.54
C TYR A 7 -16.79 1.33 15.20
N GLN A 8 -17.87 0.65 15.62
CA GLN A 8 -19.22 1.13 15.39
C GLN A 8 -19.49 2.47 16.09
N GLN A 9 -18.95 2.68 17.30
CA GLN A 9 -19.07 3.97 18.00
C GLN A 9 -18.39 5.11 17.22
N HIS A 10 -17.22 4.85 16.61
CA HIS A 10 -16.55 5.83 15.75
C HIS A 10 -17.37 6.12 14.49
N VAL A 11 -17.95 5.09 13.86
CA VAL A 11 -18.85 5.25 12.70
C VAL A 11 -20.04 6.15 13.04
N ASP A 12 -20.75 5.88 14.14
CA ASP A 12 -21.92 6.64 14.55
C ASP A 12 -21.57 8.11 14.87
N LYS A 13 -20.45 8.32 15.56
CA LYS A 13 -19.91 9.65 15.86
C LYS A 13 -19.60 10.43 14.58
N TYR A 14 -18.78 9.89 13.69
CA TYR A 14 -18.38 10.61 12.48
C TYR A 14 -19.54 10.79 11.51
N ALA A 15 -20.46 9.83 11.40
CA ALA A 15 -21.67 9.98 10.59
C ALA A 15 -22.54 11.17 11.07
N SER A 16 -22.73 11.30 12.37
CA SER A 16 -23.47 12.42 12.96
C SER A 16 -22.80 13.76 12.72
N GLU A 17 -21.46 13.84 12.90
CA GLU A 17 -20.68 15.05 12.64
C GLU A 17 -20.72 15.47 11.16
N VAL A 18 -20.57 14.52 10.23
CA VAL A 18 -20.68 14.77 8.78
C VAL A 18 -22.09 15.29 8.42
N ALA A 19 -23.14 14.70 8.98
CA ALA A 19 -24.51 15.16 8.74
C ALA A 19 -24.73 16.60 9.24
N ALA A 20 -24.20 16.95 10.41
CA ALA A 20 -24.26 18.32 10.95
C ALA A 20 -23.50 19.34 10.07
N LEU A 21 -22.32 18.99 9.59
CA LEU A 21 -21.52 19.86 8.71
C LEU A 21 -22.16 20.02 7.32
N ARG A 22 -22.77 18.97 6.77
CA ARG A 22 -23.52 19.04 5.49
C ARG A 22 -24.72 19.97 5.59
N ARG A 23 -25.42 20.02 6.74
CA ARG A 23 -26.50 21.00 6.96
C ARG A 23 -25.97 22.44 6.94
N LYS A 24 -24.80 22.70 7.55
CA LYS A 24 -24.14 24.00 7.49
C LYS A 24 -23.73 24.41 6.07
N ASN A 25 -23.33 23.45 5.24
CA ASN A 25 -22.94 23.70 3.85
C ASN A 25 -24.06 24.38 3.04
N ASN A 26 -25.32 23.97 3.24
CA ASN A 26 -26.46 24.60 2.58
C ASN A 26 -26.61 26.08 2.99
N GLY A 27 -26.29 26.41 4.23
CA GLY A 27 -26.27 27.79 4.71
C GLY A 27 -25.18 28.65 4.05
N PHE A 28 -23.99 28.07 3.83
CA PHE A 28 -22.90 28.77 3.13
C PHE A 28 -23.24 29.01 1.65
N ILE A 29 -23.80 28.04 0.95
CA ILE A 29 -24.26 28.19 -0.44
C ILE A 29 -25.29 29.31 -0.55
N THR A 30 -26.28 29.36 0.37
CA THR A 30 -27.28 30.42 0.41
C THR A 30 -26.61 31.79 0.68
N GLY A 31 -25.65 31.85 1.61
CA GLY A 31 -24.89 33.06 1.91
C GLY A 31 -24.03 33.55 0.72
N GLU A 32 -23.42 32.66 -0.03
CA GLU A 32 -22.67 32.99 -1.26
C GLU A 32 -23.60 33.59 -2.32
N LEU A 33 -24.75 32.96 -2.55
CA LEU A 33 -25.72 33.46 -3.53
C LEU A 33 -26.29 34.83 -3.15
N LEU A 34 -26.61 35.02 -1.87
CA LEU A 34 -27.13 36.32 -1.37
C LEU A 34 -26.05 37.42 -1.46
N SER A 35 -24.83 37.13 -1.06
CA SER A 35 -23.73 38.11 -1.13
C SER A 35 -23.38 38.45 -2.57
N PHE A 36 -23.38 37.48 -3.48
CA PHE A 36 -23.16 37.72 -4.90
C PHE A 36 -24.29 38.55 -5.52
N GLY A 37 -25.56 38.24 -5.19
CA GLY A 37 -26.73 39.03 -5.60
C GLY A 37 -26.62 40.48 -5.09
N ALA A 38 -26.18 40.69 -3.85
CA ALA A 38 -25.98 42.02 -3.28
C ALA A 38 -24.91 42.81 -4.03
N ILE A 39 -23.77 42.16 -4.41
CA ILE A 39 -22.71 42.78 -5.22
C ILE A 39 -23.30 43.30 -6.53
N LEU A 40 -24.05 42.45 -7.26
CA LEU A 40 -24.68 42.82 -8.52
C LEU A 40 -25.67 43.99 -8.35
N THR A 41 -26.50 43.94 -7.30
CA THR A 41 -27.48 45.00 -7.00
C THR A 41 -26.78 46.34 -6.73
N PHE A 42 -25.73 46.34 -5.89
CA PHE A 42 -25.00 47.57 -5.57
C PHE A 42 -24.28 48.14 -6.80
N VAL A 43 -23.70 47.31 -7.67
CA VAL A 43 -23.08 47.73 -8.93
C VAL A 43 -24.09 48.33 -9.90
N VAL A 44 -25.25 47.66 -10.06
CA VAL A 44 -26.33 48.16 -10.92
C VAL A 44 -26.86 49.50 -10.41
N CYS A 45 -27.11 49.65 -9.10
CA CYS A 45 -27.57 50.91 -8.49
C CYS A 45 -26.51 52.02 -8.68
N TYR A 46 -25.23 51.70 -8.57
CA TYR A 46 -24.16 52.68 -8.83
C TYR A 46 -24.15 53.18 -10.30
N ILE A 47 -24.38 52.29 -11.27
CA ILE A 47 -24.39 52.64 -12.70
C ILE A 47 -25.72 53.37 -13.09
N ALA A 48 -26.86 53.00 -12.47
CA ALA A 48 -28.17 53.52 -12.84
C ALA A 48 -28.49 54.92 -12.25
N MET A 49 -27.75 55.36 -11.25
CA MET A 49 -27.96 56.68 -10.62
C MET A 49 -26.97 57.70 -11.19
N ASP A 50 -27.49 58.77 -11.83
CA ASP A 50 -26.73 59.81 -12.56
C ASP A 50 -25.75 60.60 -11.63
N GLU A 51 -25.94 60.63 -10.34
CA GLU A 51 -24.97 61.06 -9.32
C GLU A 51 -24.56 59.86 -8.48
N GLY A 52 -23.60 59.07 -8.97
CA GLY A 52 -23.12 57.86 -8.32
C GLY A 52 -22.59 58.15 -6.89
N SER A 53 -23.47 57.96 -5.90
CA SER A 53 -23.05 58.09 -4.49
C SER A 53 -22.02 57.02 -4.18
N SER A 54 -20.82 57.44 -3.69
CA SER A 54 -19.73 56.54 -3.25
C SER A 54 -20.18 55.49 -2.23
N SER A 55 -21.36 55.70 -1.59
CA SER A 55 -21.99 54.75 -0.68
C SER A 55 -22.39 53.43 -1.36
N TRP A 56 -22.81 53.42 -2.62
CA TRP A 56 -23.14 52.18 -3.38
C TRP A 56 -21.87 51.38 -3.67
N LEU A 57 -20.79 52.05 -3.99
CA LEU A 57 -19.48 51.42 -4.23
C LEU A 57 -18.92 50.81 -2.95
N LEU A 58 -19.08 51.51 -1.80
CA LEU A 58 -18.74 50.98 -0.48
C LEU A 58 -19.58 49.75 -0.14
N GLY A 59 -20.88 49.75 -0.45
CA GLY A 59 -21.78 48.60 -0.30
C GLY A 59 -21.31 47.39 -1.11
N ALA A 60 -20.93 47.59 -2.39
CA ALA A 60 -20.37 46.54 -3.23
C ALA A 60 -19.07 45.94 -2.68
N VAL A 61 -18.15 46.79 -2.16
CA VAL A 61 -16.91 46.35 -1.52
C VAL A 61 -17.18 45.54 -0.26
N LEU A 62 -18.11 45.97 0.59
CA LEU A 62 -18.49 45.22 1.79
C LEU A 62 -19.15 43.87 1.45
N ALA A 63 -20.02 43.85 0.44
CA ALA A 63 -20.65 42.61 -0.03
C ALA A 63 -19.59 41.64 -0.64
N LEU A 64 -18.60 42.15 -1.37
CA LEU A 64 -17.48 41.39 -1.90
C LEU A 64 -16.62 40.80 -0.76
N PHE A 65 -16.34 41.58 0.26
CA PHE A 65 -15.62 41.12 1.45
C PHE A 65 -16.42 40.01 2.19
N ALA A 66 -17.71 40.17 2.33
CA ALA A 66 -18.59 39.15 2.91
C ALA A 66 -18.58 37.86 2.07
N TYR A 67 -18.68 37.96 0.74
CA TYR A 67 -18.60 36.82 -0.19
C TYR A 67 -17.31 36.03 -0.01
N PHE A 68 -16.15 36.69 -0.01
CA PHE A 68 -14.88 36.01 0.18
C PHE A 68 -14.73 35.34 1.55
N ASN A 69 -15.26 35.95 2.62
CA ASN A 69 -15.25 35.36 3.94
C ASN A 69 -16.16 34.12 4.02
N ILE A 70 -17.37 34.19 3.46
CA ILE A 70 -18.29 33.05 3.42
C ILE A 70 -17.67 31.91 2.62
N ARG A 71 -17.11 32.19 1.44
CA ARG A 71 -16.43 31.20 0.62
C ARG A 71 -15.25 30.55 1.33
N ARG A 72 -14.44 31.31 2.05
CA ARG A 72 -13.35 30.77 2.86
C ARG A 72 -13.84 29.85 3.98
N LEU A 73 -14.98 30.16 4.59
CA LEU A 73 -15.60 29.32 5.62
C LEU A 73 -16.20 28.05 5.01
N ASP A 74 -16.82 28.16 3.84
CA ASP A 74 -17.35 27.02 3.08
C ASP A 74 -16.24 26.05 2.67
N ASP A 75 -15.12 26.55 2.11
CA ASP A 75 -13.97 25.74 1.74
C ASP A 75 -13.42 24.95 2.94
N LYS A 76 -13.29 25.61 4.12
CA LYS A 76 -12.90 24.93 5.36
C LYS A 76 -13.90 23.87 5.82
N ASN A 77 -15.19 24.15 5.66
CA ASN A 77 -16.26 23.21 5.99
C ASN A 77 -16.24 21.99 5.07
N LYS A 78 -16.06 22.19 3.76
CA LYS A 78 -15.89 21.13 2.76
C LYS A 78 -14.68 20.26 3.05
N GLU A 79 -13.55 20.89 3.40
CA GLU A 79 -12.33 20.16 3.79
C GLU A 79 -12.56 19.27 5.02
N LYS A 80 -13.27 19.79 6.02
CA LYS A 80 -13.61 19.03 7.22
C LYS A 80 -14.59 17.89 6.92
N ILE A 81 -15.59 18.12 6.06
CA ILE A 81 -16.51 17.05 5.59
C ILE A 81 -15.73 15.95 4.87
N ALA A 82 -14.82 16.31 3.95
CA ALA A 82 -14.00 15.34 3.23
C ALA A 82 -13.15 14.49 4.17
N HIS A 83 -12.49 15.12 5.16
CA HIS A 83 -11.68 14.43 6.15
C HIS A 83 -12.51 13.45 7.00
N LEU A 84 -13.60 13.90 7.60
CA LEU A 84 -14.45 13.03 8.44
C LEU A 84 -15.17 11.94 7.63
N SER A 85 -15.53 12.21 6.38
CA SER A 85 -16.12 11.20 5.48
C SER A 85 -15.10 10.12 5.11
N ALA A 86 -13.82 10.48 4.97
CA ALA A 86 -12.75 9.52 4.74
C ALA A 86 -12.52 8.62 5.98
N LEU A 87 -12.46 9.20 7.19
CA LEU A 87 -12.39 8.43 8.43
C LEU A 87 -13.57 7.48 8.59
N LEU A 88 -14.79 7.98 8.32
CA LEU A 88 -16.01 7.16 8.34
C LEU A 88 -15.88 5.96 7.40
N ALA A 89 -15.39 6.17 6.18
CA ALA A 89 -15.20 5.09 5.21
C ALA A 89 -14.17 4.05 5.68
N VAL A 90 -13.05 4.48 6.30
CA VAL A 90 -12.04 3.57 6.85
C VAL A 90 -12.67 2.67 7.91
N TYR A 91 -13.33 3.23 8.92
CA TYR A 91 -13.96 2.43 9.99
C TYR A 91 -15.05 1.48 9.44
N GLN A 92 -15.84 1.91 8.46
CA GLN A 92 -16.82 1.04 7.81
C GLN A 92 -16.16 -0.11 7.05
N ASN A 93 -15.04 0.12 6.39
CA ASN A 93 -14.29 -0.93 5.70
C ASN A 93 -13.69 -1.93 6.69
N GLU A 94 -13.16 -1.46 7.83
CA GLU A 94 -12.63 -2.35 8.87
C GLU A 94 -13.74 -3.20 9.53
N ILE A 95 -14.93 -2.64 9.77
CA ILE A 95 -16.08 -3.44 10.25
C ILE A 95 -16.43 -4.55 9.24
N ARG A 96 -16.46 -4.25 7.93
CA ARG A 96 -16.68 -5.28 6.90
C ARG A 96 -15.60 -6.35 6.91
N ALA A 97 -14.33 -5.94 7.07
CA ALA A 97 -13.22 -6.89 7.17
C ALA A 97 -13.36 -7.82 8.38
N LEU A 98 -13.79 -7.32 9.54
CA LEU A 98 -14.10 -8.11 10.72
C LEU A 98 -15.30 -9.07 10.50
N GLU A 99 -16.16 -8.78 9.53
CA GLU A 99 -17.26 -9.66 9.10
C GLU A 99 -16.85 -10.62 7.98
N GLY A 100 -15.57 -10.60 7.54
CA GLY A 100 -15.03 -11.45 6.49
C GLY A 100 -15.21 -10.91 5.06
N ASP A 101 -15.69 -9.68 4.90
CA ASP A 101 -15.78 -9.00 3.58
C ASP A 101 -14.56 -8.12 3.33
N PHE A 102 -13.61 -8.62 2.56
CA PHE A 102 -12.39 -7.93 2.16
C PHE A 102 -12.50 -7.24 0.78
N SER A 103 -13.68 -7.17 0.18
CA SER A 103 -13.89 -6.64 -1.18
C SER A 103 -13.44 -5.18 -1.37
N SER A 104 -13.29 -4.43 -0.27
CA SER A 104 -12.80 -3.04 -0.28
C SER A 104 -11.28 -2.93 -0.37
N PHE A 105 -10.54 -4.04 -0.32
CA PHE A 105 -9.08 -4.05 -0.24
C PHE A 105 -8.43 -4.69 -1.48
N GLU A 106 -7.15 -4.44 -1.68
CA GLU A 106 -6.39 -4.93 -2.83
C GLU A 106 -6.07 -6.42 -2.70
N MET A 107 -6.31 -7.17 -3.78
CA MET A 107 -6.09 -8.61 -3.82
C MET A 107 -4.62 -9.01 -4.06
N GLY A 108 -3.82 -8.12 -4.66
CA GLY A 108 -2.43 -8.42 -4.99
C GLY A 108 -2.26 -9.42 -6.14
N ASN A 109 -3.20 -9.46 -7.10
CA ASN A 109 -3.12 -10.39 -8.24
C ASN A 109 -1.85 -10.22 -9.07
N GLN A 110 -1.32 -9.00 -9.14
CA GLN A 110 -0.08 -8.68 -9.87
C GLN A 110 1.17 -9.31 -9.24
N TYR A 111 1.10 -9.76 -7.98
CA TYR A 111 2.20 -10.42 -7.27
C TYR A 111 2.12 -11.95 -7.33
N GLN A 112 1.06 -12.51 -7.93
CA GLN A 112 0.94 -13.95 -8.10
C GLN A 112 2.03 -14.46 -9.05
N ASN A 113 2.82 -15.41 -8.56
CA ASN A 113 3.86 -16.05 -9.33
C ASN A 113 3.88 -17.56 -9.03
N PRO A 114 3.40 -18.41 -9.95
CA PRO A 114 3.41 -19.86 -9.78
C PRO A 114 4.82 -20.46 -9.63
N GLN A 115 5.85 -19.75 -10.12
CA GLN A 115 7.25 -20.18 -10.02
C GLN A 115 7.90 -19.76 -8.67
N HIS A 116 7.21 -18.99 -7.84
CA HIS A 116 7.73 -18.61 -6.52
C HIS A 116 7.85 -19.84 -5.62
N ALA A 117 8.82 -19.82 -4.72
CA ALA A 117 9.13 -20.96 -3.86
C ALA A 117 7.92 -21.48 -3.05
N TYR A 118 7.00 -20.58 -2.64
CA TYR A 118 5.86 -20.97 -1.79
C TYR A 118 4.60 -20.11 -1.96
N SER A 119 4.70 -18.90 -2.53
CA SER A 119 3.60 -17.92 -2.42
C SER A 119 2.31 -18.37 -3.09
N PHE A 120 2.40 -19.15 -4.17
CA PHE A 120 1.25 -19.68 -4.87
C PHE A 120 0.56 -20.82 -4.09
N ASP A 121 1.34 -21.72 -3.51
CA ASP A 121 0.82 -22.86 -2.74
C ASP A 121 0.16 -22.46 -1.43
N LEU A 122 0.71 -21.42 -0.78
CA LEU A 122 0.26 -20.93 0.52
C LEU A 122 -0.77 -19.81 0.43
N ASP A 123 -1.32 -19.54 -0.75
CA ASP A 123 -2.31 -18.48 -0.99
C ASP A 123 -1.86 -17.12 -0.44
N VAL A 124 -0.60 -16.73 -0.70
CA VAL A 124 -0.06 -15.46 -0.20
C VAL A 124 -0.65 -14.27 -0.95
N PHE A 125 -0.89 -14.40 -2.27
CA PHE A 125 -1.41 -13.34 -3.13
C PHE A 125 -2.65 -13.81 -3.88
N GLY A 126 -3.52 -12.85 -4.23
CA GLY A 126 -4.75 -13.09 -4.95
C GLY A 126 -5.99 -12.92 -4.08
N ARG A 127 -7.14 -13.32 -4.62
CA ARG A 127 -8.41 -13.24 -3.91
C ARG A 127 -8.39 -14.13 -2.65
N ASP A 128 -8.90 -13.61 -1.54
CA ASP A 128 -9.00 -14.28 -0.23
C ASP A 128 -7.64 -14.74 0.35
N SER A 129 -6.54 -14.21 -0.19
CA SER A 129 -5.16 -14.51 0.19
C SER A 129 -4.73 -13.82 1.49
N LEU A 130 -3.51 -14.16 1.95
CA LEU A 130 -2.88 -13.50 3.08
C LEU A 130 -2.70 -12.00 2.82
N PHE A 131 -2.19 -11.62 1.65
CA PHE A 131 -2.04 -10.23 1.24
C PHE A 131 -3.37 -9.48 1.25
N HIS A 132 -4.44 -10.06 0.66
CA HIS A 132 -5.75 -9.45 0.58
C HIS A 132 -6.34 -9.12 1.97
N ARG A 133 -6.07 -9.98 2.96
CA ARG A 133 -6.54 -9.79 4.34
C ARG A 133 -5.71 -8.76 5.12
N ILE A 134 -4.43 -8.62 4.79
CA ILE A 134 -3.51 -7.70 5.47
C ILE A 134 -3.53 -6.31 4.82
N CYS A 135 -3.64 -6.23 3.48
CA CYS A 135 -3.37 -5.01 2.73
C CYS A 135 -4.34 -3.87 3.06
N ARG A 136 -3.81 -2.82 3.69
CA ARG A 136 -4.46 -1.53 3.97
C ARG A 136 -3.66 -0.37 3.40
N THR A 137 -2.67 -0.66 2.57
CA THR A 137 -1.74 0.35 2.04
C THR A 137 -2.47 1.39 1.18
N ILE A 138 -2.06 2.63 1.31
CA ILE A 138 -2.65 3.78 0.60
C ILE A 138 -1.85 4.19 -0.65
N THR A 139 -0.62 3.66 -0.78
CA THR A 139 0.26 3.91 -1.93
C THR A 139 0.54 2.60 -2.69
N THR A 140 0.83 2.69 -3.98
CA THR A 140 1.27 1.51 -4.76
C THR A 140 2.63 0.99 -4.27
N GLY A 141 3.55 1.89 -3.90
CA GLY A 141 4.83 1.51 -3.31
C GLY A 141 4.68 0.79 -1.96
N GLY A 142 3.69 1.18 -1.14
CA GLY A 142 3.36 0.45 0.09
C GLY A 142 2.87 -0.97 -0.18
N SER A 143 2.07 -1.17 -1.25
CA SER A 143 1.66 -2.50 -1.69
C SER A 143 2.86 -3.35 -2.11
N ASP A 144 3.77 -2.77 -2.89
CA ASP A 144 5.00 -3.44 -3.31
C ASP A 144 5.90 -3.80 -2.12
N ALA A 145 6.02 -2.90 -1.14
CA ALA A 145 6.78 -3.15 0.09
C ALA A 145 6.14 -4.29 0.92
N LEU A 146 4.82 -4.28 1.09
CA LEU A 146 4.09 -5.36 1.77
C LEU A 146 4.27 -6.70 1.04
N ALA A 147 4.17 -6.71 -0.30
CA ALA A 147 4.37 -7.91 -1.10
C ALA A 147 5.81 -8.44 -0.99
N ARG A 148 6.83 -7.57 -1.00
CA ARG A 148 8.23 -7.96 -0.75
C ARG A 148 8.40 -8.60 0.63
N ASN A 149 7.77 -8.03 1.66
CA ASN A 149 7.84 -8.55 3.02
C ASN A 149 7.24 -9.95 3.13
N LEU A 150 6.13 -10.22 2.47
CA LEU A 150 5.46 -11.53 2.45
C LEU A 150 6.15 -12.55 1.52
N SER A 151 6.95 -12.11 0.55
CA SER A 151 7.68 -12.97 -0.38
C SER A 151 8.98 -13.52 0.17
N LEU A 152 9.52 -13.01 1.28
CA LEU A 152 10.71 -13.50 2.01
C LEU A 152 11.85 -13.97 1.10
N GLN A 153 12.27 -13.17 0.13
CA GLN A 153 13.38 -13.56 -0.75
C GLN A 153 14.62 -13.98 0.05
N THR A 154 14.89 -13.25 1.12
CA THR A 154 15.86 -13.64 2.15
C THR A 154 15.27 -13.29 3.51
N PRO A 155 15.06 -14.27 4.42
CA PRO A 155 14.54 -13.99 5.76
C PRO A 155 15.45 -13.02 6.53
N LEU A 156 14.84 -12.02 7.14
CA LEU A 156 15.53 -10.98 7.89
C LEU A 156 16.22 -11.56 9.14
N LYS A 157 17.23 -10.86 9.65
CA LYS A 157 17.85 -11.19 10.95
C LYS A 157 16.87 -10.94 12.09
N ALA A 158 17.04 -11.65 13.21
CA ALA A 158 16.17 -11.51 14.37
C ALA A 158 16.11 -10.06 14.89
N GLU A 159 17.21 -9.35 14.87
CA GLU A 159 17.29 -7.94 15.27
C GLU A 159 16.42 -7.03 14.37
N GLU A 160 16.46 -7.24 13.05
CA GLU A 160 15.66 -6.48 12.09
C GLU A 160 14.17 -6.79 12.24
N ILE A 161 13.83 -8.06 12.49
CA ILE A 161 12.44 -8.47 12.79
C ILE A 161 11.98 -7.82 14.10
N ALA A 162 12.80 -7.83 15.15
CA ALA A 162 12.47 -7.19 16.42
C ALA A 162 12.20 -5.69 16.28
N ARG A 163 12.99 -4.96 15.47
CA ARG A 163 12.76 -3.53 15.16
C ARG A 163 11.44 -3.32 14.41
N ARG A 164 11.09 -4.22 13.49
CA ARG A 164 9.79 -4.19 12.79
C ARG A 164 8.62 -4.45 13.73
N VAL A 165 8.75 -5.44 14.60
CA VAL A 165 7.74 -5.76 15.63
C VAL A 165 7.52 -4.57 16.55
N ALA A 166 8.58 -3.89 17.00
CA ALA A 166 8.50 -2.71 17.85
C ALA A 166 7.72 -1.56 17.17
N LEU A 167 8.02 -1.30 15.88
CA LEU A 167 7.29 -0.30 15.09
C LEU A 167 5.82 -0.67 14.91
N GLN A 168 5.52 -1.92 14.55
CA GLN A 168 4.14 -2.39 14.38
C GLN A 168 3.35 -2.29 15.68
N LYS A 169 3.91 -2.66 16.83
CA LYS A 169 3.28 -2.51 18.15
C LYS A 169 2.98 -1.05 18.46
N GLU A 170 3.92 -0.17 18.21
CA GLU A 170 3.72 1.28 18.40
C GLU A 170 2.62 1.82 17.50
N LEU A 171 2.56 1.38 16.23
CA LEU A 171 1.53 1.80 15.27
C LEU A 171 0.16 1.16 15.56
N ALA A 172 0.13 -0.08 16.04
CA ALA A 172 -1.10 -0.74 16.47
C ALA A 172 -1.75 -0.01 17.65
N GLY A 173 -0.92 0.55 18.53
CA GLY A 173 -1.34 1.38 19.65
C GLY A 173 -1.60 0.59 20.91
N ASP A 174 -0.71 0.74 21.89
CA ASP A 174 -1.00 0.38 23.27
C ASP A 174 -1.95 1.41 23.92
N GLU A 175 -2.21 2.55 23.25
CA GLU A 175 -3.05 3.65 23.70
C GLU A 175 -3.88 4.21 22.53
N GLN A 176 -5.02 4.84 22.80
CA GLN A 176 -5.95 5.42 21.81
C GLN A 176 -5.29 6.31 20.73
N GLN A 177 -4.13 6.90 21.01
CA GLN A 177 -3.40 7.73 20.06
C GLN A 177 -2.83 6.94 18.87
N GLY A 178 -2.46 5.67 19.04
CA GLY A 178 -1.95 4.83 17.96
C GLY A 178 -3.04 4.47 16.95
N GLU A 179 -4.22 4.07 17.43
CA GLU A 179 -5.37 3.78 16.58
C GLU A 179 -5.78 5.01 15.76
N LEU A 180 -5.98 6.16 16.42
CA LEU A 180 -6.40 7.39 15.73
C LEU A 180 -5.40 7.80 14.65
N TRP A 181 -4.11 7.75 14.94
CA TRP A 181 -3.08 8.11 13.97
C TRP A 181 -3.08 7.15 12.77
N ARG A 182 -3.21 5.84 13.01
CA ARG A 182 -3.30 4.83 11.95
C ARG A 182 -4.54 5.07 11.08
N MET A 183 -5.70 5.31 11.69
CA MET A 183 -6.93 5.60 10.96
C MET A 183 -6.85 6.91 10.18
N GLU A 184 -6.20 7.94 10.70
CA GLU A 184 -5.91 9.17 9.96
C GLU A 184 -4.98 8.93 8.77
N PHE A 185 -3.97 8.07 8.92
CA PHE A 185 -3.10 7.68 7.81
C PHE A 185 -3.90 6.98 6.70
N LEU A 186 -4.72 5.99 7.04
CA LEU A 186 -5.57 5.29 6.08
C LEU A 186 -6.59 6.23 5.42
N ALA A 187 -7.13 7.20 6.17
CA ALA A 187 -8.07 8.19 5.64
C ALA A 187 -7.45 9.10 4.57
N LEU A 188 -6.13 9.31 4.56
CA LEU A 188 -5.45 10.00 3.47
C LEU A 188 -5.62 9.26 2.14
N GLY A 189 -5.57 7.92 2.16
CA GLY A 189 -5.85 7.11 0.98
C GLY A 189 -7.29 7.26 0.49
N GLU A 190 -8.28 7.18 1.38
CA GLU A 190 -9.69 7.34 1.03
C GLU A 190 -10.01 8.75 0.50
N ARG A 191 -9.37 9.77 1.03
CA ARG A 191 -9.51 11.16 0.58
C ARG A 191 -9.00 11.36 -0.84
N ASN A 192 -7.86 10.75 -1.15
CA ASN A 192 -7.27 10.83 -2.49
C ASN A 192 -8.00 9.98 -3.54
N LYS A 193 -8.65 8.89 -3.14
CA LYS A 193 -9.54 8.11 -4.03
C LYS A 193 -10.67 8.98 -4.62
N LYS A 194 -11.30 9.86 -3.84
CA LYS A 194 -12.36 10.76 -4.31
C LYS A 194 -11.88 11.79 -5.33
N GLN A 195 -10.72 12.38 -5.12
CA GLN A 195 -10.17 13.38 -6.03
C GLN A 195 -9.87 12.81 -7.43
N VAL A 196 -9.53 11.53 -7.50
CA VAL A 196 -9.25 10.83 -8.78
C VAL A 196 -10.53 10.34 -9.46
N LEU A 197 -11.63 10.12 -8.72
CA LEU A 197 -12.93 9.76 -9.30
C LEU A 197 -13.63 10.95 -10.01
N ASP A 198 -13.34 12.16 -9.60
CA ASP A 198 -13.86 13.39 -10.21
C ASP A 198 -13.05 13.83 -11.45
N ALA A 199 -11.89 13.26 -11.70
CA ALA A 199 -11.13 13.47 -12.92
C ALA A 199 -11.60 12.48 -14.00
N PRO A 200 -12.00 12.93 -15.21
CA PRO A 200 -12.33 12.04 -16.31
C PRO A 200 -11.11 11.17 -16.66
N ASP A 201 -11.28 9.86 -16.58
CA ASP A 201 -10.25 8.88 -16.92
C ASP A 201 -10.06 8.88 -18.45
N PRO A 202 -8.92 9.36 -18.97
CA PRO A 202 -8.68 9.37 -20.41
C PRO A 202 -8.60 7.95 -21.01
N ASP A 203 -8.39 6.91 -20.21
CA ASP A 203 -8.27 5.52 -20.67
C ASP A 203 -9.61 4.75 -20.64
N ASN A 204 -10.66 5.33 -20.07
CA ASN A 204 -11.97 4.67 -19.95
C ASN A 204 -12.82 4.75 -21.23
N SER A 205 -12.35 5.44 -22.27
CA SER A 205 -13.05 5.54 -23.56
C SER A 205 -13.05 4.24 -24.38
N HIS A 206 -12.15 3.28 -24.08
CA HIS A 206 -12.03 2.02 -24.82
C HIS A 206 -12.66 0.78 -24.14
N ARG A 207 -13.23 0.90 -22.94
CA ARG A 207 -13.85 -0.25 -22.23
C ARG A 207 -15.36 -0.23 -22.16
N LEU A 208 -16.03 0.62 -22.93
CA LEU A 208 -17.50 0.74 -22.97
C LEU A 208 -18.21 -0.24 -23.90
N HIS A 209 -17.52 -1.24 -24.42
CA HIS A 209 -18.09 -2.27 -25.27
C HIS A 209 -17.83 -3.68 -24.76
N VAL A 210 -18.33 -4.04 -23.56
CA VAL A 210 -18.49 -5.44 -23.16
C VAL A 210 -19.80 -5.59 -22.37
N ASP A 211 -20.74 -6.30 -22.99
CA ASP A 211 -21.91 -7.01 -22.46
C ASP A 211 -22.83 -6.31 -21.44
N MET A 212 -23.93 -5.77 -21.96
CA MET A 212 -25.13 -5.34 -21.19
C MET A 212 -26.03 -6.51 -20.72
N ALA A 213 -25.55 -7.73 -20.62
CA ALA A 213 -26.32 -8.90 -20.22
C ALA A 213 -25.79 -9.63 -18.97
N ALA A 214 -24.73 -9.15 -18.32
CA ALA A 214 -24.32 -9.65 -17.03
C ALA A 214 -24.89 -8.77 -15.92
N GLU A 215 -25.24 -9.40 -14.77
CA GLU A 215 -25.70 -8.75 -13.53
C GLU A 215 -24.98 -7.41 -13.28
N PRO A 216 -25.62 -6.43 -12.59
CA PRO A 216 -24.99 -5.17 -12.34
C PRO A 216 -23.68 -5.46 -11.62
N VAL A 217 -22.60 -5.55 -12.40
CA VAL A 217 -21.24 -5.60 -11.89
C VAL A 217 -21.18 -4.38 -10.99
N ARG A 218 -21.26 -4.59 -9.66
CA ARG A 218 -20.84 -3.58 -8.68
C ARG A 218 -19.53 -3.10 -9.24
N ARG A 219 -19.52 -1.88 -9.78
CA ARG A 219 -18.29 -1.25 -10.25
C ARG A 219 -17.35 -1.41 -9.07
N VAL A 220 -16.43 -2.35 -9.18
CA VAL A 220 -15.30 -2.42 -8.28
C VAL A 220 -14.64 -1.09 -8.54
N VAL A 221 -14.88 -0.15 -7.64
CA VAL A 221 -14.22 1.15 -7.65
C VAL A 221 -12.76 0.78 -7.59
N GLY A 222 -12.09 0.86 -8.73
CA GLY A 222 -10.72 0.36 -8.86
C GLY A 222 -9.91 1.02 -7.76
N TYR A 223 -9.12 0.23 -7.04
CA TYR A 223 -8.25 0.66 -5.94
C TYR A 223 -7.25 1.68 -6.46
N ARG A 224 -7.68 2.94 -6.60
CA ARG A 224 -6.78 4.01 -7.01
C ARG A 224 -6.05 4.48 -5.77
N LYS A 225 -4.90 3.86 -5.56
CA LYS A 225 -3.91 4.27 -4.58
C LYS A 225 -3.12 5.47 -5.11
N ILE A 226 -2.44 6.14 -4.21
CA ILE A 226 -1.42 7.14 -4.56
C ILE A 226 -0.35 6.41 -5.38
N ASP A 227 -0.17 6.80 -6.63
CA ASP A 227 0.70 6.11 -7.58
C ASP A 227 2.17 6.49 -7.38
N SER A 228 2.87 5.68 -6.59
CA SER A 228 4.31 5.84 -6.34
C SER A 228 5.15 5.66 -7.60
N SER A 229 4.72 4.81 -8.54
CA SER A 229 5.45 4.55 -9.78
C SER A 229 5.41 5.76 -10.71
N ALA A 230 4.25 6.41 -10.83
CA ALA A 230 4.10 7.65 -11.59
C ALA A 230 4.94 8.79 -11.00
N VAL A 231 5.02 8.88 -9.66
CA VAL A 231 5.88 9.86 -8.97
C VAL A 231 7.35 9.57 -9.24
N ALA A 232 7.80 8.32 -9.11
CA ALA A 232 9.17 7.91 -9.39
C ALA A 232 9.57 8.18 -10.85
N GLU A 233 8.69 7.86 -11.80
CA GLU A 233 8.92 8.16 -13.22
C GLU A 233 9.05 9.67 -13.48
N ALA A 234 8.17 10.47 -12.89
CA ALA A 234 8.23 11.92 -13.02
C ALA A 234 9.49 12.51 -12.38
N ILE A 235 9.92 11.98 -11.23
CA ILE A 235 11.19 12.37 -10.59
C ILE A 235 12.38 12.05 -11.50
N ARG A 236 12.41 10.87 -12.11
CA ARG A 236 13.46 10.49 -13.07
C ARG A 236 13.48 11.43 -14.28
N LYS A 237 12.31 11.78 -14.83
CA LYS A 237 12.21 12.75 -15.93
C LYS A 237 12.70 14.13 -15.52
N VAL A 238 12.33 14.60 -14.32
CA VAL A 238 12.83 15.86 -13.74
C VAL A 238 14.34 15.80 -13.49
N SER A 239 14.85 14.67 -12.98
CA SER A 239 16.28 14.46 -12.77
C SER A 239 17.07 14.56 -14.10
N ALA A 240 16.58 13.92 -15.15
CA ALA A 240 17.19 13.91 -16.48
C ALA A 240 17.02 15.26 -17.24
N MET A 241 16.10 16.14 -16.78
CA MET A 241 15.81 17.38 -17.48
C MET A 241 17.01 18.34 -17.45
N ALA A 242 17.51 18.71 -18.61
CA ALA A 242 18.57 19.74 -18.75
C ALA A 242 17.97 21.14 -18.54
N VAL A 243 18.33 21.78 -17.43
CA VAL A 243 18.04 23.20 -17.16
C VAL A 243 19.35 23.96 -17.27
N PRO A 244 19.41 25.04 -18.06
CA PRO A 244 20.64 25.81 -18.21
C PRO A 244 21.19 26.31 -16.88
N ALA A 245 22.43 25.99 -16.58
CA ALA A 245 23.07 26.26 -15.28
C ALA A 245 23.19 27.77 -14.96
N TRP A 246 23.16 28.63 -15.98
CA TRP A 246 23.25 30.06 -15.79
C TRP A 246 22.12 30.65 -14.92
N TYR A 247 20.91 30.06 -14.93
CA TYR A 247 19.82 30.45 -14.01
C TYR A 247 20.22 30.39 -12.54
N GLY A 248 21.10 29.47 -12.18
CA GLY A 248 21.62 29.28 -10.80
C GLY A 248 22.73 30.26 -10.43
N SER A 249 23.34 30.95 -11.40
CA SER A 249 24.51 31.81 -11.19
C SER A 249 24.21 33.05 -10.34
N LYS A 250 25.24 33.60 -9.66
CA LYS A 250 25.14 34.90 -8.99
C LYS A 250 24.93 36.03 -9.97
N ALA A 251 25.55 35.92 -11.14
CA ALA A 251 25.43 36.93 -12.23
C ALA A 251 23.99 37.07 -12.74
N SER A 252 23.28 35.94 -12.97
CA SER A 252 21.88 36.01 -13.40
C SER A 252 20.96 36.60 -12.33
N LEU A 253 21.26 36.32 -11.04
CA LEU A 253 20.52 36.92 -9.94
C LEU A 253 20.70 38.43 -9.85
N LEU A 254 21.95 38.91 -9.98
CA LEU A 254 22.25 40.34 -10.00
C LEU A 254 21.60 41.03 -11.21
N LEU A 255 21.62 40.38 -12.37
CA LEU A 255 20.96 40.89 -13.57
C LEU A 255 19.44 40.99 -13.36
N GLY A 256 18.81 39.96 -12.79
CA GLY A 256 17.38 39.99 -12.46
C GLY A 256 17.03 41.16 -11.52
N TRP A 257 17.79 41.36 -10.45
CA TRP A 257 17.59 42.52 -9.58
C TRP A 257 17.83 43.84 -10.28
N ALA A 258 18.83 43.95 -11.15
CA ALA A 258 19.09 45.14 -11.93
C ALA A 258 17.89 45.51 -12.82
N PHE A 259 17.23 44.52 -13.43
CA PHE A 259 16.03 44.75 -14.25
C PHE A 259 14.87 45.27 -13.38
N ILE A 260 14.62 44.71 -12.20
CA ILE A 260 13.56 45.16 -11.26
C ILE A 260 13.85 46.59 -10.78
N ILE A 261 15.09 46.86 -10.35
CA ILE A 261 15.51 48.17 -9.89
C ILE A 261 15.37 49.18 -11.04
N GLY A 262 15.71 48.79 -12.27
CA GLY A 262 15.58 49.64 -13.47
C GLY A 262 14.12 50.04 -13.71
N VAL A 263 13.16 49.11 -13.62
CA VAL A 263 11.71 49.43 -13.71
C VAL A 263 11.32 50.43 -12.63
N CYS A 264 11.62 50.10 -11.35
CA CYS A 264 11.25 50.98 -10.23
C CYS A 264 11.86 52.38 -10.36
N SER A 265 13.14 52.47 -10.72
CA SER A 265 13.83 53.73 -10.94
C SER A 265 13.25 54.54 -12.10
N SER A 266 12.95 53.88 -13.24
CA SER A 266 12.35 54.54 -14.41
C SER A 266 10.95 55.11 -14.09
N VAL A 267 10.13 54.34 -13.33
CA VAL A 267 8.82 54.83 -12.87
C VAL A 267 8.96 56.04 -11.93
N LEU A 268 9.86 55.96 -10.95
CA LEU A 268 10.11 57.10 -10.03
C LEU A 268 10.59 58.34 -10.80
N LEU A 269 11.56 58.21 -11.66
CA LEU A 269 12.07 59.33 -12.47
C LEU A 269 11.00 59.93 -13.38
N SER A 270 10.08 59.10 -13.89
CA SER A 270 8.93 59.56 -14.68
C SER A 270 7.92 60.36 -13.81
N VAL A 271 7.63 59.87 -12.58
CA VAL A 271 6.76 60.59 -11.64
C VAL A 271 7.31 61.96 -11.26
N PHE A 272 8.66 62.06 -11.12
CA PHE A 272 9.33 63.37 -10.86
C PHE A 272 9.56 64.21 -12.12
N GLY A 273 9.07 63.78 -13.28
CA GLY A 273 9.18 64.53 -14.52
C GLY A 273 10.58 64.56 -15.16
N VAL A 274 11.52 63.75 -14.67
CA VAL A 274 12.91 63.70 -15.16
C VAL A 274 12.99 62.96 -16.50
N VAL A 275 12.16 61.92 -16.68
CA VAL A 275 12.08 61.16 -17.93
C VAL A 275 10.64 61.05 -18.45
N SER A 276 10.47 60.87 -19.76
CA SER A 276 9.15 60.67 -20.36
C SER A 276 8.48 59.38 -19.87
N VAL A 277 7.14 59.36 -19.73
CA VAL A 277 6.32 58.21 -19.39
C VAL A 277 6.55 57.00 -20.33
N ASN A 278 7.02 57.23 -21.53
CA ASN A 278 7.35 56.21 -22.49
C ASN A 278 8.55 55.35 -22.06
N VAL A 279 9.48 55.87 -21.25
CA VAL A 279 10.68 55.14 -20.80
C VAL A 279 10.32 53.96 -19.93
N PRO A 280 9.56 54.08 -18.81
CA PRO A 280 9.13 52.93 -18.03
C PRO A 280 8.23 51.97 -18.82
N LEU A 281 7.38 52.45 -19.73
CA LEU A 281 6.56 51.60 -20.60
C LEU A 281 7.41 50.70 -21.50
N TRP A 282 8.40 51.27 -22.18
CA TRP A 282 9.32 50.50 -23.02
C TRP A 282 10.16 49.53 -22.18
N TRP A 283 10.61 49.92 -20.99
CA TRP A 283 11.38 49.06 -20.11
C TRP A 283 10.58 47.83 -19.69
N VAL A 284 9.35 48.03 -19.23
CA VAL A 284 8.41 46.97 -18.85
C VAL A 284 8.16 46.01 -20.02
N MET A 285 7.92 46.54 -21.22
CA MET A 285 7.69 45.72 -22.42
C MET A 285 8.91 44.88 -22.80
N ILE A 286 10.10 45.48 -22.81
CA ILE A 286 11.35 44.79 -23.13
C ILE A 286 11.62 43.72 -22.06
N GLN A 287 11.46 44.05 -20.79
CA GLN A 287 11.64 43.12 -19.66
C GLN A 287 10.71 41.91 -19.80
N TYR A 288 9.43 42.13 -20.04
CA TYR A 288 8.45 41.05 -20.26
C TYR A 288 8.87 40.16 -21.42
N MET A 289 9.19 40.73 -22.57
CA MET A 289 9.60 39.96 -23.75
C MET A 289 10.85 39.12 -23.50
N VAL A 290 11.87 39.70 -22.87
CA VAL A 290 13.10 38.98 -22.53
C VAL A 290 12.79 37.79 -21.60
N VAL A 291 12.05 38.00 -20.52
CA VAL A 291 11.71 36.93 -19.55
C VAL A 291 10.87 35.86 -20.22
N PHE A 292 9.85 36.26 -20.98
CA PHE A 292 8.98 35.35 -21.71
C PHE A 292 9.78 34.42 -22.64
N PHE A 293 10.60 34.95 -23.52
CA PHE A 293 11.35 34.12 -24.49
C PHE A 293 12.44 33.28 -23.82
N VAL A 294 13.11 33.82 -22.81
CA VAL A 294 14.18 33.13 -22.11
C VAL A 294 13.61 31.97 -21.28
N CYS A 295 12.51 32.19 -20.56
CA CYS A 295 11.98 31.19 -19.61
C CYS A 295 11.02 30.18 -20.25
N LYS A 296 10.33 30.55 -21.36
CA LYS A 296 9.27 29.75 -21.99
C LYS A 296 9.65 28.29 -22.18
N GLN A 297 10.75 28.01 -22.85
CA GLN A 297 11.15 26.63 -23.18
C GLN A 297 11.42 25.78 -21.94
N THR A 298 11.98 26.36 -20.88
CA THR A 298 12.26 25.66 -19.63
C THR A 298 10.98 25.43 -18.87
N LEU A 299 10.09 26.41 -18.83
CA LEU A 299 8.80 26.29 -18.14
C LEU A 299 7.85 25.32 -18.83
N ASP A 300 7.80 25.29 -20.15
CA ASP A 300 7.01 24.30 -20.91
C ASP A 300 7.47 22.86 -20.61
N LYS A 301 8.79 22.66 -20.43
CA LYS A 301 9.34 21.35 -19.98
C LYS A 301 8.95 21.02 -18.54
N ILE A 302 8.97 22.00 -17.64
CA ILE A 302 8.54 21.81 -16.25
C ILE A 302 7.05 21.43 -16.20
N ASP A 303 6.20 22.06 -16.99
CA ASP A 303 4.77 21.79 -17.06
C ASP A 303 4.46 20.39 -17.60
N SER A 304 5.05 20.05 -18.72
CA SER A 304 4.80 18.75 -19.37
C SER A 304 5.13 17.55 -18.46
N HIS A 305 6.04 17.72 -17.50
CA HIS A 305 6.44 16.69 -16.54
C HIS A 305 5.81 16.88 -15.15
N GLY A 306 5.39 18.10 -14.81
CA GLY A 306 4.92 18.47 -13.46
C GLY A 306 3.42 18.35 -13.25
N GLY A 307 2.58 18.45 -14.29
CA GLY A 307 1.13 18.49 -14.14
C GLY A 307 0.54 17.22 -13.51
N LYS A 308 0.97 16.04 -13.98
CA LYS A 308 0.54 14.74 -13.40
C LYS A 308 1.13 14.47 -12.00
N LEU A 309 2.28 15.07 -11.71
CA LEU A 309 2.98 14.92 -10.44
C LEU A 309 2.30 15.68 -9.30
N ARG A 310 1.62 16.76 -9.61
CA ARG A 310 1.11 17.73 -8.63
C ARG A 310 0.15 17.10 -7.62
N ASP A 311 -0.87 16.38 -8.11
CA ASP A 311 -1.89 15.81 -7.23
C ASP A 311 -1.29 14.71 -6.33
N GLN A 312 -0.36 13.93 -6.89
CA GLN A 312 0.38 12.92 -6.14
C GLN A 312 1.30 13.54 -5.07
N LEU A 313 1.97 14.66 -5.40
CA LEU A 313 2.83 15.37 -4.44
C LEU A 313 2.04 15.97 -3.27
N VAL A 314 0.81 16.43 -3.51
CA VAL A 314 -0.07 16.90 -2.42
C VAL A 314 -0.36 15.76 -1.45
N ALA A 315 -0.66 14.56 -1.98
CA ALA A 315 -0.90 13.38 -1.15
C ALA A 315 0.34 12.99 -0.33
N TYR A 316 1.52 12.93 -0.96
CA TYR A 316 2.78 12.69 -0.24
C TYR A 316 3.08 13.76 0.82
N SER A 317 2.83 15.03 0.50
CA SER A 317 2.99 16.14 1.47
C SER A 317 2.10 15.96 2.69
N GLN A 318 0.86 15.47 2.53
CA GLN A 318 -0.05 15.18 3.63
C GLN A 318 0.47 14.01 4.50
N ILE A 319 0.99 12.94 3.86
CA ILE A 319 1.63 11.83 4.59
C ILE A 319 2.81 12.36 5.42
N LEU A 320 3.71 13.12 4.80
CA LEU A 320 4.87 13.68 5.49
C LEU A 320 4.49 14.60 6.66
N GLN A 321 3.43 15.42 6.51
CA GLN A 321 2.91 16.26 7.59
C GLN A 321 2.36 15.43 8.75
N LEU A 322 1.68 14.32 8.45
CA LEU A 322 1.14 13.42 9.48
C LEU A 322 2.29 12.71 10.24
N VAL A 323 3.32 12.26 9.51
CA VAL A 323 4.52 11.65 10.10
C VAL A 323 5.29 12.65 10.96
N ALA A 324 5.45 13.90 10.50
CA ALA A 324 6.18 14.94 11.23
C ALA A 324 5.51 15.35 12.55
N ARG A 325 4.19 15.18 12.67
CA ARG A 325 3.43 15.50 13.90
C ARG A 325 3.49 14.41 14.97
N ARG A 326 3.87 13.18 14.60
CA ARG A 326 3.97 12.07 15.53
C ARG A 326 5.36 12.04 16.17
N HIS A 327 5.43 11.64 17.43
CA HIS A 327 6.68 11.31 18.11
C HIS A 327 6.81 9.79 18.18
N PHE A 328 7.65 9.22 17.32
CA PHE A 328 7.92 7.79 17.33
C PHE A 328 8.83 7.43 18.51
N ARG A 329 8.52 6.30 19.17
CA ARG A 329 9.31 5.73 20.28
C ARG A 329 10.22 4.61 19.80
N SER A 330 9.79 3.82 18.81
CA SER A 330 10.58 2.74 18.22
C SER A 330 11.77 3.31 17.42
N GLU A 331 12.90 2.62 17.50
CA GLU A 331 14.14 3.01 16.80
C GLU A 331 13.92 3.17 15.29
N LEU A 332 13.26 2.19 14.67
CA LEU A 332 12.94 2.22 13.23
C LEU A 332 12.00 3.39 12.89
N GLY A 333 11.00 3.66 13.73
CA GLY A 333 10.10 4.80 13.55
C GLY A 333 10.82 6.14 13.64
N GLN A 334 11.73 6.30 14.61
CA GLN A 334 12.55 7.49 14.76
C GLN A 334 13.50 7.69 13.56
N GLN A 335 14.12 6.62 13.08
CA GLN A 335 14.97 6.65 11.89
C GLN A 335 14.17 7.10 10.65
N MET A 336 13.00 6.50 10.40
CA MET A 336 12.11 6.90 9.31
C MET A 336 11.70 8.37 9.44
N GLN A 337 11.27 8.80 10.63
CA GLN A 337 10.86 10.18 10.88
C GLN A 337 12.00 11.17 10.66
N SER A 338 13.22 10.88 11.13
CA SER A 338 14.37 11.76 10.96
C SER A 338 14.70 11.98 9.48
N THR A 339 14.71 10.92 8.68
CA THR A 339 14.96 11.02 7.23
C THR A 339 13.82 11.75 6.51
N LEU A 340 12.57 11.47 6.85
CA LEU A 340 11.39 12.13 6.26
C LEU A 340 11.22 13.59 6.71
N SER A 341 11.82 14.01 7.83
CA SER A 341 11.80 15.41 8.27
C SER A 341 12.50 16.36 7.28
N GLU A 342 13.51 15.87 6.56
CA GLU A 342 14.17 16.60 5.47
C GLU A 342 13.30 16.66 4.18
N ALA A 343 12.40 15.69 4.00
CA ALA A 343 11.53 15.62 2.82
C ALA A 343 10.44 16.71 2.84
N LEU A 344 9.82 16.98 4.01
CA LEU A 344 8.70 17.90 4.11
C LEU A 344 9.00 19.31 3.55
N PRO A 345 10.11 19.99 3.90
CA PRO A 345 10.47 21.29 3.29
C PRO A 345 10.62 21.22 1.77
N SER A 346 11.18 20.11 1.25
CA SER A 346 11.35 19.87 -0.19
C SER A 346 10.02 19.80 -0.91
N PHE A 347 9.07 19.00 -0.40
CA PHE A 347 7.73 18.87 -0.99
C PHE A 347 6.94 20.18 -0.94
N VAL A 348 6.98 20.90 0.18
CA VAL A 348 6.35 22.23 0.32
C VAL A 348 6.97 23.24 -0.66
N GLN A 349 8.28 23.22 -0.87
CA GLN A 349 8.94 24.08 -1.83
C GLN A 349 8.52 23.74 -3.27
N LEU A 350 8.48 22.45 -3.63
CA LEU A 350 8.04 22.00 -4.95
C LEU A 350 6.58 22.39 -5.21
N GLU A 351 5.70 22.19 -4.25
CA GLU A 351 4.29 22.60 -4.34
C GLU A 351 4.15 24.10 -4.62
N LYS A 352 4.93 24.94 -3.91
CA LYS A 352 4.95 26.40 -4.17
C LYS A 352 5.41 26.73 -5.59
N ILE A 353 6.42 26.02 -6.10
CA ILE A 353 6.92 26.19 -7.47
C ILE A 353 5.83 25.84 -8.49
N LEU A 354 5.17 24.69 -8.31
CA LEU A 354 4.10 24.23 -9.22
C LEU A 354 2.87 25.15 -9.15
N LYS A 355 2.47 25.62 -7.97
CA LYS A 355 1.41 26.63 -7.81
C LYS A 355 1.77 27.97 -8.45
N GLY A 356 3.05 28.35 -8.44
CA GLY A 356 3.55 29.53 -9.14
C GLY A 356 3.33 29.40 -10.65
N TYR A 357 3.52 28.19 -11.18
CA TYR A 357 3.30 27.89 -12.58
C TYR A 357 1.82 28.03 -12.99
N ASP A 358 0.87 27.56 -12.18
CA ASP A 358 -0.57 27.62 -12.47
C ASP A 358 -1.09 29.05 -12.67
N ARG A 359 -0.48 30.05 -12.00
CA ARG A 359 -0.85 31.47 -12.16
C ARG A 359 -0.66 31.96 -13.59
N ARG A 360 0.15 31.26 -14.39
CA ARG A 360 0.38 31.58 -15.83
C ARG A 360 -0.88 31.38 -16.68
N GLY A 361 -1.86 30.61 -16.22
CA GLY A 361 -3.17 30.46 -16.88
C GLY A 361 -3.98 31.77 -16.95
N ASN A 362 -3.63 32.80 -16.13
CA ASN A 362 -4.21 34.11 -16.20
C ASN A 362 -3.23 35.06 -16.91
N PHE A 363 -3.49 35.36 -18.19
CA PHE A 363 -2.61 36.18 -19.02
C PHE A 363 -2.31 37.57 -18.43
N LEU A 364 -3.32 38.25 -17.88
CA LEU A 364 -3.11 39.56 -17.24
C LEU A 364 -2.25 39.43 -15.97
N GLY A 365 -2.52 38.44 -15.16
CA GLY A 365 -1.70 38.15 -13.95
C GLY A 365 -0.25 37.85 -14.32
N LEU A 366 -0.02 37.03 -15.34
CA LEU A 366 1.30 36.71 -15.86
C LEU A 366 2.04 37.98 -16.37
N PHE A 367 1.36 38.77 -17.18
CA PHE A 367 1.95 40.00 -17.73
C PHE A 367 2.44 40.91 -16.60
N PHE A 368 1.60 41.23 -15.61
CA PHE A 368 1.99 42.10 -14.50
C PHE A 368 3.09 41.50 -13.63
N THR A 369 3.05 40.21 -13.33
CA THR A 369 4.05 39.58 -12.45
C THR A 369 5.41 39.45 -13.13
N ASP A 370 5.47 39.18 -14.43
CA ASP A 370 6.72 39.10 -15.18
C ASP A 370 7.26 40.48 -15.57
N ALA A 371 6.37 41.38 -15.96
CA ALA A 371 6.75 42.73 -16.33
C ALA A 371 7.39 43.53 -15.18
N PHE A 372 6.98 43.31 -13.94
CA PHE A 372 7.48 44.05 -12.78
C PHE A 372 8.38 43.22 -11.85
N MET A 373 8.15 41.88 -11.71
CA MET A 373 8.81 41.06 -10.69
C MET A 373 9.67 39.92 -11.27
N LEU A 374 9.72 39.72 -12.60
CA LEU A 374 10.43 38.60 -13.26
C LEU A 374 10.03 37.25 -12.65
N SER A 375 8.74 37.05 -12.42
CA SER A 375 8.19 35.88 -11.72
C SER A 375 8.65 34.55 -12.32
N ASP A 376 8.59 34.42 -13.63
CA ASP A 376 9.01 33.24 -14.39
C ASP A 376 10.51 32.94 -14.21
N PHE A 377 11.35 33.96 -14.22
CA PHE A 377 12.79 33.81 -13.99
C PHE A 377 13.07 33.25 -12.57
N PHE A 378 12.45 33.82 -11.55
CA PHE A 378 12.63 33.37 -10.18
C PHE A 378 12.02 31.98 -9.95
N LEU A 379 10.95 31.63 -10.67
CA LEU A 379 10.34 30.32 -10.66
C LEU A 379 11.32 29.25 -11.17
N VAL A 380 11.90 29.47 -12.38
CA VAL A 380 12.91 28.55 -12.97
C VAL A 380 14.12 28.43 -12.06
N ARG A 381 14.60 29.54 -11.50
CA ARG A 381 15.71 29.55 -10.54
C ARG A 381 15.41 28.73 -9.28
N SER A 382 14.22 28.91 -8.72
CA SER A 382 13.77 28.15 -7.54
C SER A 382 13.66 26.67 -7.82
N PHE A 383 13.15 26.31 -9.01
CA PHE A 383 13.08 24.94 -9.48
C PHE A 383 14.48 24.31 -9.65
N LEU A 384 15.41 25.02 -10.27
CA LEU A 384 16.79 24.55 -10.45
C LEU A 384 17.48 24.32 -9.09
N LYS A 385 17.30 25.25 -8.15
CA LYS A 385 17.84 25.11 -6.77
C LYS A 385 17.25 23.88 -6.09
N TRP A 386 15.93 23.74 -6.14
CA TRP A 386 15.22 22.59 -5.56
C TRP A 386 15.72 21.28 -6.20
N LYS A 387 15.76 21.21 -7.53
CA LYS A 387 16.24 20.04 -8.27
C LYS A 387 17.65 19.61 -7.82
N ASN A 388 18.60 20.55 -7.80
CA ASN A 388 20.00 20.24 -7.46
C ASN A 388 20.18 19.82 -5.99
N THR A 389 19.26 20.22 -5.10
CA THR A 389 19.36 19.93 -3.68
C THR A 389 18.68 18.62 -3.31
N TYR A 390 17.52 18.31 -3.89
CA TYR A 390 16.62 17.30 -3.32
C TYR A 390 16.32 16.12 -4.24
N VAL A 391 16.43 16.27 -5.56
CA VAL A 391 15.98 15.22 -6.51
C VAL A 391 16.65 13.86 -6.25
N VAL A 392 17.92 13.83 -5.87
CA VAL A 392 18.66 12.60 -5.60
C VAL A 392 18.12 11.86 -4.36
N LYS A 393 17.59 12.60 -3.36
CA LYS A 393 17.05 12.01 -2.12
C LYS A 393 15.59 11.57 -2.25
N MET A 394 14.91 11.94 -3.33
CA MET A 394 13.45 11.70 -3.43
C MET A 394 13.10 10.23 -3.55
N GLU A 395 13.89 9.42 -4.24
CA GLU A 395 13.66 7.96 -4.34
C GLU A 395 13.76 7.31 -2.96
N GLU A 396 14.79 7.65 -2.17
CA GLU A 396 14.95 7.17 -0.78
C GLU A 396 13.75 7.55 0.10
N TRP A 397 13.27 8.80 0.01
CA TRP A 397 12.10 9.24 0.78
C TRP A 397 10.83 8.48 0.40
N MET A 398 10.64 8.20 -0.89
CA MET A 398 9.50 7.43 -1.37
C MET A 398 9.57 5.97 -0.91
N ASP A 399 10.74 5.37 -0.89
CA ASP A 399 10.95 4.01 -0.38
C ASP A 399 10.63 3.94 1.11
N ILE A 400 11.07 4.93 1.91
CA ILE A 400 10.75 5.01 3.34
C ILE A 400 9.24 5.18 3.58
N VAL A 401 8.57 6.04 2.78
CA VAL A 401 7.10 6.18 2.86
C VAL A 401 6.41 4.86 2.53
N SER A 402 6.91 4.12 1.53
CA SER A 402 6.38 2.82 1.13
C SER A 402 6.54 1.76 2.22
N GLU A 403 7.70 1.72 2.88
CA GLU A 403 7.94 0.81 4.03
C GLU A 403 7.08 1.20 5.24
N LEU A 404 6.88 2.50 5.50
CA LEU A 404 6.00 2.96 6.56
C LEU A 404 4.52 2.61 6.27
N ASP A 405 4.07 2.76 5.04
CA ASP A 405 2.72 2.40 4.60
C ASP A 405 2.47 0.90 4.76
N ALA A 406 3.43 0.05 4.38
CA ALA A 406 3.39 -1.39 4.64
C ALA A 406 3.36 -1.68 6.16
N ALA A 407 4.16 -0.97 6.97
CA ALA A 407 4.17 -1.14 8.41
C ALA A 407 2.84 -0.73 9.06
N VAL A 408 2.17 0.32 8.57
CA VAL A 408 0.82 0.71 9.01
C VAL A 408 -0.19 -0.38 8.70
N SER A 409 -0.13 -0.97 7.52
CA SER A 409 -0.97 -2.07 7.10
C SER A 409 -0.79 -3.32 7.99
N MET A 410 0.45 -3.69 8.28
CA MET A 410 0.77 -4.80 9.20
C MET A 410 0.35 -4.51 10.65
N ALA A 411 0.47 -3.26 11.08
CA ALA A 411 0.03 -2.83 12.41
C ALA A 411 -1.49 -2.85 12.55
N ASP A 412 -2.23 -2.53 11.47
CA ASP A 412 -3.68 -2.65 11.45
C ASP A 412 -4.13 -4.10 11.57
N PHE A 413 -3.49 -5.00 10.85
CA PHE A 413 -3.71 -6.44 10.99
C PHE A 413 -3.43 -6.91 12.42
N ARG A 414 -2.32 -6.48 13.04
CA ARG A 414 -1.99 -6.78 14.44
C ARG A 414 -3.08 -6.32 15.41
N TYR A 415 -3.59 -5.11 15.22
CA TYR A 415 -4.64 -4.54 16.07
C TYR A 415 -5.96 -5.30 15.95
N ASN A 416 -6.29 -5.76 14.74
CA ASN A 416 -7.51 -6.50 14.44
C ASN A 416 -7.48 -7.97 14.90
N HIS A 417 -6.29 -8.47 15.28
CA HIS A 417 -6.08 -9.86 15.74
C HIS A 417 -5.43 -9.93 17.14
N PRO A 418 -6.14 -9.49 18.20
CA PRO A 418 -5.58 -9.47 19.56
C PRO A 418 -5.31 -10.89 20.13
N GLU A 419 -5.89 -11.94 19.53
CA GLU A 419 -5.66 -13.34 19.88
C GLU A 419 -4.32 -13.89 19.37
N ALA A 420 -3.70 -13.22 18.40
CA ALA A 420 -2.43 -13.62 17.82
C ALA A 420 -1.25 -13.19 18.71
N THR A 421 -0.16 -13.92 18.67
CA THR A 421 1.01 -13.73 19.54
C THR A 421 2.26 -13.40 18.74
N ASP A 422 3.29 -12.84 19.37
CA ASP A 422 4.59 -12.67 18.72
C ASP A 422 5.39 -13.96 18.73
N ALA A 423 6.10 -14.23 17.62
CA ALA A 423 7.02 -15.34 17.56
C ALA A 423 8.37 -15.01 18.24
N GLU A 424 8.97 -15.98 18.90
CA GLU A 424 10.36 -15.93 19.35
C GLU A 424 11.27 -16.32 18.19
N ILE A 425 12.01 -15.35 17.65
CA ILE A 425 12.94 -15.58 16.54
C ILE A 425 14.32 -15.93 17.08
N VAL A 426 14.89 -17.05 16.62
CA VAL A 426 16.23 -17.51 17.00
C VAL A 426 17.19 -17.36 15.84
N ASP A 427 18.29 -16.64 16.05
CA ASP A 427 19.35 -16.49 15.06
C ASP A 427 20.35 -17.64 15.09
N GLY A 428 20.97 -17.92 13.92
CA GLY A 428 22.13 -18.79 13.78
C GLY A 428 21.87 -20.28 14.07
N SER A 429 20.63 -20.69 14.12
CA SER A 429 20.23 -22.05 14.47
C SER A 429 20.02 -22.92 13.22
N PRO A 430 20.20 -24.26 13.34
CA PRO A 430 19.57 -25.19 12.41
C PRO A 430 18.04 -24.96 12.33
N VAL A 431 17.33 -25.60 11.40
CA VAL A 431 15.87 -25.46 11.27
C VAL A 431 15.21 -25.82 12.58
N LEU A 432 14.51 -24.84 13.15
CA LEU A 432 13.71 -25.00 14.37
C LEU A 432 12.35 -24.36 14.15
N PHE A 433 11.29 -25.10 14.48
CA PHE A 433 9.93 -24.59 14.51
C PHE A 433 9.16 -25.31 15.62
N GLU A 434 8.96 -24.64 16.75
CA GLU A 434 8.24 -25.18 17.90
C GLU A 434 6.97 -24.36 18.10
N ALA A 435 5.82 -24.95 17.83
CA ALA A 435 4.53 -24.30 17.94
C ALA A 435 3.62 -25.02 18.93
N LYS A 436 2.93 -24.22 19.75
CA LYS A 436 1.83 -24.69 20.61
C LYS A 436 0.52 -24.06 20.16
N ASN A 437 -0.53 -24.88 20.05
CA ASN A 437 -1.84 -24.43 19.60
C ASN A 437 -1.83 -23.70 18.26
N LEU A 438 -1.02 -24.15 17.32
CA LEU A 438 -0.91 -23.60 15.97
C LEU A 438 -2.20 -23.81 15.18
N TYR A 439 -2.65 -22.79 14.46
CA TYR A 439 -3.79 -22.88 13.56
C TYR A 439 -3.67 -21.94 12.36
N HIS A 440 -4.51 -22.16 11.36
CA HIS A 440 -4.55 -21.31 10.17
C HIS A 440 -5.36 -20.04 10.45
N PRO A 441 -4.82 -18.82 10.15
CA PRO A 441 -5.49 -17.56 10.49
C PRO A 441 -6.91 -17.42 9.88
N PHE A 442 -7.16 -18.05 8.72
CA PHE A 442 -8.44 -17.92 8.02
C PHE A 442 -9.57 -18.81 8.57
N LEU A 443 -9.29 -19.67 9.55
CA LEU A 443 -10.29 -20.55 10.15
C LEU A 443 -10.94 -19.96 11.41
N GLU A 444 -10.34 -18.95 12.00
CA GLU A 444 -10.84 -18.22 13.18
C GLU A 444 -11.34 -19.14 14.29
N ALA A 445 -12.57 -18.93 14.79
CA ALA A 445 -13.16 -19.74 15.86
C ALA A 445 -13.36 -21.22 15.51
N LYS A 446 -13.36 -21.59 14.23
CA LYS A 446 -13.50 -22.99 13.76
C LYS A 446 -12.17 -23.73 13.74
N ALA A 447 -11.06 -23.06 14.03
CA ALA A 447 -9.72 -23.64 13.95
C ALA A 447 -9.50 -24.68 15.04
N VAL A 448 -9.11 -25.89 14.63
CA VAL A 448 -8.58 -26.89 15.55
C VAL A 448 -7.09 -26.62 15.73
N LYS A 449 -6.68 -26.33 16.96
CA LYS A 449 -5.32 -25.94 17.32
C LYS A 449 -4.45 -27.17 17.51
N ASN A 450 -3.23 -27.17 16.96
CA ASN A 450 -2.30 -28.30 17.00
C ASN A 450 -0.94 -27.89 17.55
N ASP A 451 -0.30 -28.76 18.32
CA ASP A 451 1.09 -28.63 18.73
C ASP A 451 1.96 -29.37 17.73
N PHE A 452 3.07 -28.75 17.33
CA PHE A 452 3.99 -29.38 16.40
C PHE A 452 5.41 -28.83 16.54
N THR A 453 6.38 -29.74 16.47
CA THR A 453 7.80 -29.40 16.56
C THR A 453 8.54 -29.92 15.33
N ILE A 454 9.32 -29.05 14.69
CA ILE A 454 10.22 -29.39 13.58
C ILE A 454 11.65 -29.14 14.06
N GLN A 455 12.50 -30.14 13.93
CA GLN A 455 13.92 -30.08 14.19
C GLN A 455 14.71 -30.30 12.91
N ASP A 456 15.91 -29.77 12.89
CA ASP A 456 16.79 -29.83 11.74
C ASP A 456 17.10 -31.26 11.28
N ASP A 457 17.32 -31.42 9.98
CA ASP A 457 17.64 -32.69 9.33
C ASP A 457 16.58 -33.80 9.55
N ASN A 458 15.37 -33.45 9.98
CA ASN A 458 14.26 -34.37 10.20
C ASN A 458 13.19 -34.27 9.11
N TYR A 459 12.52 -35.40 8.86
CA TYR A 459 11.44 -35.54 7.90
C TYR A 459 10.18 -36.05 8.59
N TYR A 460 9.10 -35.30 8.47
CA TYR A 460 7.81 -35.58 9.12
C TYR A 460 6.82 -36.05 8.06
N ILE A 461 6.51 -37.34 8.05
CA ILE A 461 5.56 -37.95 7.10
C ILE A 461 4.17 -37.94 7.75
N ILE A 462 3.26 -37.17 7.16
CA ILE A 462 1.90 -36.95 7.67
C ILE A 462 0.92 -37.75 6.82
N THR A 463 0.36 -38.81 7.41
CA THR A 463 -0.65 -39.67 6.77
C THR A 463 -2.06 -39.28 7.20
N GLY A 464 -3.07 -39.70 6.44
CA GLY A 464 -4.48 -39.46 6.77
C GLY A 464 -5.37 -39.46 5.53
N ALA A 465 -6.66 -39.65 5.77
CA ALA A 465 -7.67 -39.65 4.72
C ALA A 465 -7.80 -38.28 4.02
N ASN A 466 -8.49 -38.25 2.87
CA ASN A 466 -8.90 -37.00 2.26
C ASN A 466 -9.83 -36.22 3.21
N MET A 467 -9.72 -34.90 3.18
CA MET A 467 -10.46 -33.95 4.04
C MET A 467 -10.11 -34.02 5.55
N ALA A 468 -9.15 -34.84 5.97
CA ALA A 468 -8.74 -34.97 7.38
C ALA A 468 -7.97 -33.72 7.92
N GLY A 469 -7.60 -32.77 7.05
CA GLY A 469 -6.96 -31.52 7.46
C GLY A 469 -5.46 -31.38 7.13
N LYS A 470 -4.84 -32.36 6.47
CA LYS A 470 -3.40 -32.38 6.15
C LYS A 470 -2.93 -31.11 5.45
N SER A 471 -3.52 -30.77 4.29
CA SER A 471 -3.13 -29.60 3.49
C SER A 471 -3.34 -28.28 4.23
N THR A 472 -4.41 -28.18 5.04
CA THR A 472 -4.67 -27.00 5.88
C THR A 472 -3.60 -26.85 6.98
N PHE A 473 -3.19 -27.97 7.58
CA PHE A 473 -2.12 -27.97 8.56
C PHE A 473 -0.77 -27.55 7.95
N LEU A 474 -0.42 -28.10 6.78
CA LEU A 474 0.79 -27.70 6.06
C LEU A 474 0.81 -26.20 5.74
N ARG A 475 -0.33 -25.65 5.30
CA ARG A 475 -0.47 -24.21 5.10
C ARG A 475 -0.34 -23.44 6.39
N SER A 476 -0.86 -23.95 7.51
CA SER A 476 -0.71 -23.30 8.81
C SER A 476 0.74 -23.13 9.22
N LEU A 477 1.59 -24.15 8.95
CA LEU A 477 3.05 -24.06 9.17
C LEU A 477 3.67 -22.93 8.32
N GLY A 478 3.42 -22.97 7.02
CA GLY A 478 4.02 -22.02 6.08
C GLY A 478 3.54 -20.58 6.31
N VAL A 479 2.24 -20.36 6.50
CA VAL A 479 1.68 -19.01 6.72
C VAL A 479 2.19 -18.41 8.02
N ASN A 480 2.22 -19.17 9.12
CA ASN A 480 2.75 -18.65 10.39
C ASN A 480 4.26 -18.39 10.33
N TYR A 481 5.01 -19.17 9.54
CA TYR A 481 6.41 -18.86 9.27
C TYR A 481 6.58 -17.52 8.53
N ILE A 482 5.78 -17.29 7.47
CA ILE A 482 5.80 -16.02 6.73
C ILE A 482 5.46 -14.84 7.65
N LEU A 483 4.42 -14.97 8.46
CA LEU A 483 4.03 -13.94 9.42
C LEU A 483 5.17 -13.64 10.41
N ALA A 484 5.78 -14.68 11.01
CA ALA A 484 6.90 -14.53 11.93
C ALA A 484 8.09 -13.80 11.30
N MET A 485 8.50 -14.22 10.10
CA MET A 485 9.64 -13.61 9.39
C MET A 485 9.36 -12.19 8.90
N SER A 486 8.09 -11.82 8.73
CA SER A 486 7.67 -10.44 8.41
C SER A 486 7.53 -9.55 9.66
N GLY A 487 7.72 -10.09 10.86
CA GLY A 487 7.50 -9.39 12.13
C GLY A 487 6.03 -9.21 12.49
N MET A 488 5.14 -9.98 11.88
CA MET A 488 3.71 -9.97 12.16
C MET A 488 3.34 -10.98 13.26
N PRO A 489 2.21 -10.79 13.94
CA PRO A 489 1.74 -11.74 14.93
C PRO A 489 1.35 -13.07 14.27
N VAL A 490 1.59 -14.16 15.00
CA VAL A 490 1.35 -15.54 14.56
C VAL A 490 0.15 -16.14 15.27
N PHE A 491 -0.51 -17.08 14.63
CA PHE A 491 -1.70 -17.74 15.12
C PHE A 491 -1.34 -19.05 15.85
N ALA A 492 -0.75 -18.86 17.00
CA ALA A 492 -0.35 -19.91 17.96
C ALA A 492 -0.34 -19.34 19.36
N SER A 493 -0.41 -20.16 20.40
CA SER A 493 -0.19 -19.69 21.78
C SER A 493 1.27 -19.36 22.05
N SER A 494 2.19 -20.04 21.36
CA SER A 494 3.62 -19.71 21.30
C SER A 494 4.21 -20.31 20.02
N LEU A 495 5.12 -19.56 19.41
CA LEU A 495 5.92 -20.03 18.29
C LEU A 495 7.38 -19.61 18.52
N LYS A 496 8.28 -20.60 18.58
CA LYS A 496 9.71 -20.39 18.55
C LYS A 496 10.26 -20.89 17.23
N VAL A 497 10.94 -20.03 16.49
CA VAL A 497 11.31 -20.34 15.12
C VAL A 497 12.67 -19.75 14.75
N SER A 498 13.48 -20.52 14.02
CA SER A 498 14.74 -20.03 13.44
C SER A 498 14.56 -19.50 12.02
N ARG A 499 15.61 -18.87 11.49
CA ARG A 499 15.66 -18.40 10.11
C ARG A 499 16.06 -19.53 9.19
N PHE A 500 15.21 -19.83 8.22
CA PHE A 500 15.50 -20.81 7.16
C PHE A 500 14.84 -20.37 5.85
N GLN A 501 15.16 -21.03 4.73
CA GLN A 501 14.44 -20.85 3.48
C GLN A 501 13.24 -21.77 3.45
N LEU A 502 12.11 -21.29 2.92
CA LEU A 502 10.88 -22.05 2.78
C LEU A 502 10.63 -22.39 1.32
N PHE A 503 10.36 -23.66 1.03
CA PHE A 503 9.86 -24.11 -0.25
C PHE A 503 8.63 -24.98 -0.05
N SER A 504 7.60 -24.78 -0.87
CA SER A 504 6.42 -25.63 -0.86
C SER A 504 6.12 -26.21 -2.25
N SER A 505 5.52 -27.40 -2.29
CA SER A 505 4.91 -27.98 -3.46
C SER A 505 3.61 -28.67 -3.03
N MET A 506 2.52 -27.94 -3.21
CA MET A 506 1.19 -28.39 -2.79
C MET A 506 0.19 -28.39 -3.95
N ARG A 507 0.38 -27.47 -4.88
CA ARG A 507 -0.46 -27.33 -6.08
C ARG A 507 0.40 -27.46 -7.31
N THR A 508 -0.02 -28.31 -8.23
CA THR A 508 0.57 -28.41 -9.56
C THR A 508 -0.51 -28.02 -10.58
N THR A 509 -0.20 -27.13 -11.47
CA THR A 509 -1.06 -26.76 -12.59
C THR A 509 -0.42 -27.26 -13.86
N ASP A 510 -1.18 -27.95 -14.69
CA ASP A 510 -0.81 -28.21 -16.08
C ASP A 510 -0.73 -26.89 -16.85
N ASP A 511 0.17 -26.83 -17.80
CA ASP A 511 0.28 -25.72 -18.74
C ASP A 511 0.07 -26.22 -20.16
N LEU A 512 -1.20 -26.32 -20.54
CA LEU A 512 -1.60 -26.77 -21.87
C LEU A 512 -1.09 -25.85 -22.98
N THR A 513 -0.86 -24.56 -22.66
CA THR A 513 -0.37 -23.56 -23.61
C THR A 513 1.07 -23.87 -24.06
N HIS A 514 1.89 -24.42 -23.15
CA HIS A 514 3.26 -24.82 -23.43
C HIS A 514 3.44 -26.33 -23.61
N GLY A 515 2.33 -27.09 -23.67
CA GLY A 515 2.36 -28.55 -23.86
C GLY A 515 2.93 -29.34 -22.68
N ILE A 516 2.89 -28.73 -21.47
CA ILE A 516 3.41 -29.35 -20.24
C ILE A 516 2.28 -30.17 -19.61
N SER A 517 2.43 -31.50 -19.61
CA SER A 517 1.51 -32.38 -18.89
C SER A 517 1.66 -32.21 -17.38
N TYR A 518 0.60 -32.51 -16.63
CA TYR A 518 0.56 -32.45 -15.18
C TYR A 518 1.77 -33.13 -14.51
N PHE A 519 2.12 -34.33 -14.96
CA PHE A 519 3.27 -35.08 -14.44
C PHE A 519 4.60 -34.37 -14.72
N ASN A 520 4.77 -33.82 -15.92
CA ASN A 520 6.00 -33.09 -16.26
C ASN A 520 6.12 -31.81 -15.44
N ALA A 521 5.01 -31.11 -15.18
CA ALA A 521 4.99 -29.94 -14.31
C ALA A 521 5.42 -30.28 -12.86
N GLU A 522 5.02 -31.45 -12.34
CA GLU A 522 5.48 -31.93 -11.04
C GLU A 522 6.99 -32.19 -11.04
N LEU A 523 7.53 -32.84 -12.05
CA LEU A 523 8.98 -33.10 -12.17
C LEU A 523 9.78 -31.80 -12.23
N LEU A 524 9.32 -30.82 -13.01
CA LEU A 524 9.96 -29.50 -13.09
C LEU A 524 9.91 -28.78 -11.72
N ARG A 525 8.83 -28.94 -10.97
CA ARG A 525 8.72 -28.35 -9.62
C ARG A 525 9.71 -29.02 -8.64
N LEU A 526 9.89 -30.34 -8.70
CA LEU A 526 10.88 -31.05 -7.90
C LEU A 526 12.32 -30.68 -8.32
N GLU A 527 12.58 -30.51 -9.61
CA GLU A 527 13.87 -29.99 -10.10
C GLU A 527 14.15 -28.59 -9.57
N GLN A 528 13.15 -27.69 -9.64
CA GLN A 528 13.26 -26.34 -9.07
C GLN A 528 13.58 -26.38 -7.57
N LEU A 529 12.91 -27.27 -6.80
CA LEU A 529 13.20 -27.49 -5.40
C LEU A 529 14.65 -27.92 -5.16
N MET A 530 15.13 -28.92 -5.93
CA MET A 530 16.52 -29.39 -5.83
C MET A 530 17.54 -28.28 -6.11
N GLN A 531 17.27 -27.45 -7.12
CA GLN A 531 18.11 -26.28 -7.44
C GLN A 531 18.04 -25.22 -6.36
N PHE A 532 16.87 -24.97 -5.79
CA PHE A 532 16.67 -24.01 -4.70
C PHE A 532 17.49 -24.41 -3.45
N CYS A 533 17.43 -25.69 -3.06
CA CYS A 533 18.19 -26.21 -1.93
C CYS A 533 19.72 -26.14 -2.13
N LYS A 534 20.19 -26.25 -3.38
CA LYS A 534 21.63 -26.17 -3.70
C LYS A 534 22.17 -24.74 -3.69
N ARG A 535 21.33 -23.74 -3.98
CA ARG A 535 21.75 -22.32 -4.11
C ARG A 535 21.63 -21.56 -2.80
N GLY A 536 20.88 -22.08 -1.84
CA GLY A 536 20.55 -21.37 -0.62
C GLY A 536 21.74 -21.24 0.35
N GLU A 537 21.87 -20.05 0.94
CA GLU A 537 22.83 -19.78 2.02
C GLU A 537 22.34 -20.29 3.38
N LEU A 538 21.02 -20.44 3.53
CA LEU A 538 20.37 -20.96 4.72
C LEU A 538 19.87 -22.39 4.50
N ARG A 539 19.68 -23.12 5.58
CA ARG A 539 18.98 -24.41 5.56
C ARG A 539 17.57 -24.24 5.05
N THR A 540 16.99 -25.27 4.45
CA THR A 540 15.69 -25.21 3.81
C THR A 540 14.68 -26.09 4.53
N LEU A 541 13.50 -25.52 4.85
CA LEU A 541 12.31 -26.29 5.19
C LEU A 541 11.48 -26.50 3.93
N ILE A 542 11.18 -27.74 3.61
CA ILE A 542 10.27 -28.10 2.52
C ILE A 542 8.91 -28.55 3.05
N ILE A 543 7.85 -28.09 2.40
CA ILE A 543 6.47 -28.49 2.70
C ILE A 543 5.88 -29.09 1.42
N LEU A 544 5.61 -30.41 1.44
CA LEU A 544 5.12 -31.15 0.28
C LEU A 544 3.75 -31.76 0.58
N ASP A 545 2.80 -31.54 -0.31
CA ASP A 545 1.46 -32.18 -0.23
C ASP A 545 1.32 -33.15 -1.40
N GLU A 546 1.70 -34.39 -1.12
CA GLU A 546 1.89 -35.50 -2.07
C GLU A 546 2.98 -35.27 -3.14
N ILE A 547 3.80 -36.26 -3.33
CA ILE A 547 4.85 -36.27 -4.35
C ILE A 547 4.39 -37.18 -5.50
N LEU A 548 4.55 -36.72 -6.76
CA LEU A 548 4.26 -37.48 -7.98
C LEU A 548 2.79 -37.96 -8.06
N LYS A 549 1.84 -37.02 -7.97
CA LYS A 549 0.39 -37.30 -8.10
C LYS A 549 -0.01 -37.82 -9.49
N GLY A 550 0.72 -37.46 -10.54
CA GLY A 550 0.38 -37.68 -11.95
C GLY A 550 0.82 -39.01 -12.51
N THR A 551 1.21 -40.01 -11.71
CA THR A 551 1.65 -41.32 -12.16
C THR A 551 0.94 -42.48 -11.44
N ASN A 552 1.21 -43.74 -11.86
CA ASN A 552 0.65 -44.93 -11.21
C ASN A 552 1.20 -45.10 -9.77
N SER A 553 0.48 -45.88 -8.93
CA SER A 553 0.77 -45.97 -7.49
C SER A 553 2.16 -46.55 -7.19
N LEU A 554 2.65 -47.48 -7.99
CA LEU A 554 3.96 -48.11 -7.76
C LEU A 554 5.11 -47.16 -8.11
N ASP A 555 5.03 -46.46 -9.24
CA ASP A 555 6.00 -45.46 -9.65
C ASP A 555 5.98 -44.24 -8.72
N LYS A 556 4.79 -43.85 -8.24
CA LYS A 556 4.62 -42.80 -7.25
C LYS A 556 5.39 -43.14 -5.97
N LEU A 557 5.19 -44.33 -5.41
CA LEU A 557 5.86 -44.80 -4.19
C LEU A 557 7.39 -44.83 -4.37
N ASN A 558 7.86 -45.52 -5.44
CA ASN A 558 9.29 -45.68 -5.71
C ASN A 558 9.95 -44.31 -5.96
N GLY A 559 9.34 -43.46 -6.78
CA GLY A 559 9.84 -42.13 -7.07
C GLY A 559 9.88 -41.21 -5.85
N SER A 560 8.81 -41.23 -5.05
CA SER A 560 8.74 -40.44 -3.81
C SER A 560 9.81 -40.88 -2.81
N ARG A 561 10.01 -42.17 -2.65
CA ARG A 561 11.06 -42.72 -1.78
C ARG A 561 12.45 -42.32 -2.26
N LEU A 562 12.74 -42.53 -3.55
CA LEU A 562 14.02 -42.15 -4.14
C LEU A 562 14.31 -40.66 -4.00
N PHE A 563 13.28 -39.82 -4.22
CA PHE A 563 13.39 -38.37 -4.04
C PHE A 563 13.71 -38.01 -2.58
N LEU A 564 12.97 -38.56 -1.60
CA LEU A 564 13.20 -38.29 -0.18
C LEU A 564 14.57 -38.80 0.30
N GLU A 565 15.01 -39.97 -0.15
CA GLU A 565 16.35 -40.48 0.12
C GLU A 565 17.44 -39.57 -0.46
N SER A 566 17.22 -39.01 -1.65
CA SER A 566 18.16 -38.09 -2.29
C SER A 566 18.24 -36.76 -1.57
N ILE A 567 17.09 -36.14 -1.25
CA ILE A 567 17.04 -34.82 -0.63
C ILE A 567 17.48 -34.87 0.85
N SER A 568 17.31 -36.02 1.51
CA SER A 568 17.75 -36.21 2.88
C SER A 568 19.27 -36.20 3.05
N ARG A 569 20.04 -36.24 1.98
CA ARG A 569 21.51 -36.05 1.99
C ARG A 569 21.93 -34.57 1.90
N MET A 570 20.96 -33.68 1.73
CA MET A 570 21.16 -32.24 1.65
C MET A 570 20.79 -31.59 2.99
N PRO A 571 21.19 -30.32 3.25
CA PRO A 571 20.82 -29.59 4.46
C PRO A 571 19.34 -29.13 4.41
N VAL A 572 18.43 -30.10 4.40
CA VAL A 572 16.99 -29.93 4.19
C VAL A 572 16.21 -30.66 5.26
N THR A 573 15.22 -29.98 5.80
CA THR A 573 14.21 -30.51 6.72
C THR A 573 12.88 -30.58 5.99
N GLY A 574 12.07 -31.62 6.19
CA GLY A 574 10.86 -31.84 5.39
C GLY A 574 9.60 -32.13 6.21
N VAL A 575 8.47 -31.55 5.76
CA VAL A 575 7.13 -31.94 6.21
C VAL A 575 6.34 -32.39 4.99
N ILE A 576 5.96 -33.66 4.93
CA ILE A 576 5.40 -34.30 3.76
C ILE A 576 4.05 -34.91 4.10
N ALA A 577 2.97 -34.42 3.52
CA ALA A 577 1.67 -35.09 3.57
C ALA A 577 1.55 -36.14 2.44
N THR A 578 1.00 -37.28 2.74
CA THR A 578 0.77 -38.36 1.78
C THR A 578 -0.43 -39.22 2.13
N HIS A 579 -1.06 -39.79 1.12
CA HIS A 579 -2.05 -40.85 1.26
C HIS A 579 -1.42 -42.25 1.18
N ASP A 580 -0.14 -42.32 0.80
CA ASP A 580 0.57 -43.57 0.64
C ASP A 580 1.17 -43.99 1.99
N LEU A 581 0.56 -45.03 2.59
CA LEU A 581 0.98 -45.54 3.89
C LEU A 581 2.33 -46.27 3.84
N GLU A 582 2.73 -46.78 2.65
CA GLU A 582 4.02 -47.46 2.46
C GLU A 582 5.20 -46.47 2.63
N LEU A 583 5.00 -45.19 2.31
CA LEU A 583 6.03 -44.17 2.51
C LEU A 583 6.38 -44.00 3.99
N SER A 584 5.44 -44.26 4.89
CA SER A 584 5.66 -44.19 6.34
C SER A 584 6.68 -45.21 6.85
N ARG A 585 6.96 -46.28 6.09
CA ARG A 585 8.00 -47.27 6.44
C ARG A 585 9.42 -46.74 6.40
N MET A 586 9.63 -45.55 5.79
CA MET A 586 10.93 -44.88 5.88
C MET A 586 11.34 -44.58 7.34
N ALA A 587 10.37 -44.37 8.23
CA ALA A 587 10.64 -44.21 9.66
C ALA A 587 11.13 -45.52 10.33
N GLU A 588 10.80 -46.68 9.80
CA GLU A 588 11.31 -47.97 10.29
C GLU A 588 12.80 -48.15 9.90
N SER A 589 13.16 -47.67 8.70
CA SER A 589 14.51 -47.78 8.16
C SER A 589 15.47 -46.75 8.74
N SER A 590 14.99 -45.57 9.13
CA SER A 590 15.80 -44.45 9.65
C SER A 590 15.00 -43.65 10.69
N PRO A 591 14.76 -44.23 11.90
CA PRO A 591 13.88 -43.63 12.92
C PRO A 591 14.43 -42.33 13.51
N ASP A 592 15.74 -42.10 13.43
CA ASP A 592 16.36 -40.86 13.90
C ASP A 592 16.06 -39.66 12.98
N ARG A 593 15.61 -39.90 11.75
CA ARG A 593 15.40 -38.84 10.74
C ARG A 593 13.97 -38.76 10.22
N PHE A 594 13.25 -39.88 10.18
CA PHE A 594 11.88 -39.92 9.66
C PHE A 594 10.91 -40.19 10.79
N HIS A 595 9.90 -39.32 10.91
CA HIS A 595 8.90 -39.38 11.97
C HIS A 595 7.51 -39.43 11.37
N ASN A 596 6.69 -40.36 11.85
CA ASN A 596 5.33 -40.52 11.38
C ASN A 596 4.33 -39.75 12.25
N TYR A 597 3.46 -39.02 11.57
CA TYR A 597 2.29 -38.37 12.16
C TYR A 597 1.05 -38.68 11.32
N CYS A 598 -0.13 -38.55 11.93
CA CYS A 598 -1.37 -38.79 11.22
C CYS A 598 -2.49 -37.86 11.67
N PHE A 599 -3.46 -37.73 10.76
CA PHE A 599 -4.79 -37.21 11.04
C PHE A 599 -5.77 -38.37 10.99
N GLU A 600 -6.25 -38.81 12.14
CA GLU A 600 -7.24 -39.86 12.23
C GLU A 600 -8.65 -39.34 11.99
N ILE A 601 -9.47 -40.21 11.43
CA ILE A 601 -10.92 -40.01 11.28
C ILE A 601 -11.66 -41.07 12.09
N ASP A 602 -12.79 -40.67 12.64
CA ASP A 602 -13.66 -41.60 13.32
C ASP A 602 -14.80 -42.01 12.38
N LEU A 603 -14.93 -43.34 12.18
CA LEU A 603 -15.91 -43.96 11.30
C LEU A 603 -17.03 -44.54 12.19
N GLY A 604 -17.96 -43.69 12.65
CA GLY A 604 -19.18 -44.08 13.34
C GLY A 604 -20.36 -44.19 12.34
N THR A 605 -21.52 -43.71 12.74
CA THR A 605 -22.68 -43.54 11.85
C THR A 605 -22.42 -42.53 10.75
N ASP A 606 -21.54 -41.56 11.02
CA ASP A 606 -21.00 -40.56 10.08
C ASP A 606 -19.48 -40.48 10.25
N VAL A 607 -18.79 -39.97 9.21
CA VAL A 607 -17.36 -39.65 9.28
C VAL A 607 -17.15 -38.39 10.10
N THR A 608 -16.44 -38.52 11.22
CA THR A 608 -16.07 -37.36 12.04
C THR A 608 -14.59 -37.07 11.89
N TYR A 609 -14.29 -35.81 11.59
CA TYR A 609 -12.93 -35.31 11.39
C TYR A 609 -12.47 -34.62 12.67
N THR A 610 -11.42 -35.16 13.30
CA THR A 610 -10.86 -34.55 14.52
C THR A 610 -10.01 -33.33 14.24
N TYR A 611 -9.42 -33.27 13.05
CA TYR A 611 -8.43 -32.26 12.64
C TYR A 611 -7.24 -32.12 13.60
N LYS A 612 -7.00 -33.16 14.44
CA LYS A 612 -5.88 -33.23 15.37
C LYS A 612 -4.77 -34.07 14.79
N ILE A 613 -3.55 -33.50 14.78
CA ILE A 613 -2.33 -34.24 14.45
C ILE A 613 -1.89 -35.07 15.66
N GLN A 614 -1.48 -36.30 15.42
CA GLN A 614 -0.95 -37.18 16.47
C GLN A 614 0.19 -38.06 15.90
N PRO A 615 1.13 -38.53 16.76
CA PRO A 615 2.16 -39.46 16.32
C PRO A 615 1.57 -40.76 15.80
N GLY A 616 2.16 -41.31 14.75
CA GLY A 616 1.79 -42.59 14.17
C GLY A 616 1.35 -42.54 12.72
N VAL A 617 0.79 -43.62 12.24
CA VAL A 617 0.31 -43.79 10.84
C VAL A 617 -1.20 -43.94 10.83
N ALA A 618 -1.89 -43.29 9.92
CA ALA A 618 -3.36 -43.36 9.84
C ALA A 618 -3.85 -44.79 9.56
N ARG A 619 -4.88 -45.20 10.28
CA ARG A 619 -5.45 -46.54 10.17
C ARG A 619 -6.70 -46.59 9.29
N ASN A 620 -7.46 -45.53 9.27
CA ASN A 620 -8.76 -45.42 8.62
C ASN A 620 -8.69 -44.68 7.30
N GLN A 621 -9.36 -45.24 6.26
CA GLN A 621 -9.58 -44.61 4.97
C GLN A 621 -11.08 -44.38 4.76
N ASN A 622 -11.49 -43.22 4.30
CA ASN A 622 -12.90 -42.81 4.23
C ASN A 622 -13.54 -42.95 2.84
N ALA A 623 -12.76 -43.15 1.77
CA ALA A 623 -13.28 -43.10 0.42
C ALA A 623 -14.34 -44.18 0.15
N THR A 624 -14.04 -45.44 0.50
CA THR A 624 -14.98 -46.58 0.35
C THR A 624 -16.20 -46.41 1.23
N PHE A 625 -16.02 -45.97 2.47
CA PHE A 625 -17.12 -45.71 3.38
C PHE A 625 -18.07 -44.63 2.86
N LEU A 626 -17.55 -43.51 2.42
CA LEU A 626 -18.34 -42.42 1.83
C LEU A 626 -19.05 -42.84 0.54
N LEU A 627 -18.39 -43.61 -0.32
CA LEU A 627 -19.00 -44.12 -1.54
C LEU A 627 -20.16 -45.07 -1.23
N ASN A 628 -19.96 -46.02 -0.29
CA ASN A 628 -21.01 -46.94 0.11
C ASN A 628 -22.23 -46.14 0.66
N LYS A 629 -22.01 -45.11 1.47
CA LYS A 629 -23.08 -44.27 2.00
C LYS A 629 -23.85 -43.52 0.91
N ILE A 630 -23.19 -43.14 -0.21
CA ILE A 630 -23.84 -42.54 -1.36
C ILE A 630 -24.66 -43.58 -2.09
N LEU A 631 -24.12 -44.79 -2.28
CA LEU A 631 -24.79 -45.88 -2.97
C LEU A 631 -26.01 -46.42 -2.19
N GLU A 632 -25.95 -46.38 -0.86
CA GLU A 632 -27.07 -46.76 0.03
C GLU A 632 -28.20 -45.74 0.07
N ARG A 633 -27.95 -44.47 -0.29
CA ARG A 633 -28.94 -43.40 -0.36
C ARG A 633 -29.72 -43.35 -1.70
N ASN A 634 -29.26 -44.04 -2.71
CA ASN A 634 -29.93 -44.23 -4.00
C ASN A 634 -30.61 -45.58 -4.11
#